data_671374fcc2cd506d34ef5bf83de49466
#
_entry.id   671374fcc2cd506d34ef5bf83de49466
#
_cell.length_a   1.000
_cell.length_b   1.000
_cell.length_c   1.000
_cell.angle_alpha   90.00
_cell.angle_beta   90.00
_cell.angle_gamma   90.00
#
_symmetry.space_group_name_H-M   'P 1'
#
loop_
_entity.id
_entity.type
_entity.pdbx_description
1 polymer ?
#
loop_
_entity_poly.entity_id
_entity_poly.type
_entity_poly.pdbx_seq_one_letter_code
_entity_poly.pdbx_strand_id
1 'polypeptide(L)'
;PVTPGEAISEGVKVKVIGNADYGYELASVKVEGANYNEADGSFMVGTGDVTVSASFQLVKYQITSALNIPNAGKVVLKDKAGKEVASGSKVPYMTQLTASVETETGYRFMNMMVNSSEIKDGDVFTVSGPMVVTANYVEKKDLASLIDKTTQTVVYNKQYRNFEVKITGYSGLDFKVAYSRSGVEMTENPKSAGTYKVRITRGEDDLFKAVDVTAELIIKKAGMA
;
A
#
# COMPACT_ATOMS: atom_id res chain seq x y z
N PRO A 1 -41.07 -18.96 26.21
CA PRO A 1 -40.04 -19.91 25.75
C PRO A 1 -40.50 -21.35 26.02
N VAL A 2 -40.25 -22.24 25.07
CA VAL A 2 -40.48 -23.68 25.21
C VAL A 2 -39.15 -24.30 25.62
N THR A 3 -39.21 -25.20 26.61
CA THR A 3 -38.02 -25.93 27.11
C THR A 3 -37.83 -27.21 26.29
N PRO A 4 -36.62 -27.63 25.92
CA PRO A 4 -36.39 -28.91 25.27
C PRO A 4 -36.99 -30.08 26.08
N GLY A 5 -37.77 -30.92 25.41
CA GLY A 5 -38.50 -32.04 26.03
C GLY A 5 -39.85 -31.67 26.66
N GLU A 6 -40.28 -30.42 26.59
CA GLU A 6 -41.62 -30.00 27.05
C GLU A 6 -42.70 -30.44 26.05
N ALA A 7 -43.78 -31.03 26.59
CA ALA A 7 -44.94 -31.43 25.80
C ALA A 7 -45.74 -30.16 25.40
N ILE A 8 -45.95 -29.97 24.12
CA ILE A 8 -46.72 -28.86 23.55
C ILE A 8 -47.98 -29.42 22.89
N SER A 9 -49.13 -28.78 23.10
CA SER A 9 -50.40 -29.19 22.49
C SER A 9 -50.35 -29.10 20.96
N GLU A 10 -50.99 -30.02 20.28
CA GLU A 10 -51.20 -29.98 18.83
C GLU A 10 -51.88 -28.65 18.41
N GLY A 11 -51.52 -28.15 17.26
CA GLY A 11 -52.04 -26.89 16.70
C GLY A 11 -51.40 -25.63 17.26
N VAL A 12 -50.48 -25.71 18.22
CA VAL A 12 -49.75 -24.51 18.71
C VAL A 12 -48.68 -24.10 17.71
N LYS A 13 -48.67 -22.81 17.41
CA LYS A 13 -47.60 -22.21 16.58
C LYS A 13 -46.37 -21.89 17.41
N VAL A 14 -45.24 -22.48 17.05
CA VAL A 14 -43.94 -22.25 17.71
C VAL A 14 -43.04 -21.46 16.81
N LYS A 15 -42.46 -20.38 17.35
CA LYS A 15 -41.45 -19.58 16.66
C LYS A 15 -40.05 -19.97 17.11
N VAL A 16 -39.18 -20.23 16.15
CA VAL A 16 -37.76 -20.53 16.41
C VAL A 16 -36.97 -19.22 16.40
N ILE A 17 -36.19 -18.97 17.43
CA ILE A 17 -35.30 -17.82 17.55
C ILE A 17 -33.88 -18.36 17.80
N GLY A 18 -33.00 -18.12 16.85
CA GLY A 18 -31.57 -18.45 17.00
C GLY A 18 -30.83 -17.23 17.57
N ASN A 19 -30.30 -17.37 18.78
CA ASN A 19 -29.44 -16.37 19.39
C ASN A 19 -27.99 -16.76 19.13
N ALA A 20 -27.29 -15.97 18.33
CA ALA A 20 -25.88 -16.18 18.04
C ALA A 20 -25.00 -15.47 19.09
N ASP A 21 -23.90 -16.10 19.47
CA ASP A 21 -22.85 -15.45 20.25
C ASP A 21 -22.13 -14.36 19.42
N TYR A 22 -21.40 -13.48 20.12
CA TYR A 22 -20.66 -12.41 19.47
C TYR A 22 -19.67 -12.97 18.42
N GLY A 23 -19.71 -12.41 17.23
CA GLY A 23 -18.91 -12.85 16.09
C GLY A 23 -19.50 -14.00 15.28
N TYR A 24 -20.66 -14.49 15.66
CA TYR A 24 -21.41 -15.50 14.90
C TYR A 24 -22.75 -14.94 14.40
N GLU A 25 -23.27 -15.56 13.36
CA GLU A 25 -24.63 -15.32 12.82
C GLU A 25 -25.32 -16.66 12.59
N LEU A 26 -26.65 -16.66 12.66
CA LEU A 26 -27.46 -17.85 12.37
C LEU A 26 -27.28 -18.21 10.88
N ALA A 27 -26.76 -19.41 10.61
CA ALA A 27 -26.56 -19.88 9.24
C ALA A 27 -27.80 -20.65 8.72
N SER A 28 -28.36 -21.52 9.54
CA SER A 28 -29.57 -22.27 9.17
C SER A 28 -30.34 -22.75 10.38
N VAL A 29 -31.64 -22.98 10.18
CA VAL A 29 -32.52 -23.70 11.10
C VAL A 29 -33.06 -24.91 10.36
N LYS A 30 -33.04 -26.06 11.00
CA LYS A 30 -33.65 -27.30 10.52
C LYS A 30 -34.71 -27.75 11.53
N VAL A 31 -35.92 -28.02 11.06
CA VAL A 31 -37.02 -28.56 11.85
C VAL A 31 -37.41 -29.91 11.25
N GLU A 32 -37.35 -30.96 12.04
CA GLU A 32 -37.76 -32.32 11.67
C GLU A 32 -39.03 -32.66 12.45
N GLY A 33 -39.99 -33.33 11.80
CA GLY A 33 -41.25 -33.70 12.39
C GLY A 33 -42.37 -32.64 12.24
N ALA A 34 -42.07 -31.47 11.69
CA ALA A 34 -43.06 -30.44 11.38
C ALA A 34 -42.69 -29.65 10.11
N ASN A 35 -43.69 -29.01 9.50
CA ASN A 35 -43.48 -28.12 8.36
C ASN A 35 -43.00 -26.75 8.87
N TYR A 36 -41.71 -26.45 8.61
CA TYR A 36 -41.11 -25.17 8.97
C TYR A 36 -41.35 -24.12 7.91
N ASN A 37 -41.89 -22.98 8.34
CA ASN A 37 -42.02 -21.80 7.49
C ASN A 37 -40.84 -20.87 7.68
N GLU A 38 -39.93 -20.85 6.71
CA GLU A 38 -38.72 -20.01 6.74
C GLU A 38 -39.04 -18.50 6.71
N ALA A 39 -40.18 -18.10 6.11
CA ALA A 39 -40.51 -16.69 5.96
C ALA A 39 -40.83 -15.99 7.30
N ASP A 40 -41.41 -16.71 8.25
CA ASP A 40 -41.74 -16.17 9.56
C ASP A 40 -41.00 -16.87 10.73
N GLY A 41 -40.17 -17.87 10.41
CA GLY A 41 -39.36 -18.61 11.36
C GLY A 41 -40.20 -19.51 12.32
N SER A 42 -41.30 -20.09 11.85
CA SER A 42 -42.19 -20.85 12.72
C SER A 42 -42.65 -22.17 12.13
N PHE A 43 -43.21 -23.04 13.02
CA PHE A 43 -43.90 -24.26 12.63
C PHE A 43 -45.15 -24.48 13.49
N MET A 44 -46.07 -25.32 13.03
CA MET A 44 -47.23 -25.80 13.81
C MET A 44 -46.91 -27.16 14.40
N VAL A 45 -47.18 -27.32 15.68
CA VAL A 45 -47.01 -28.61 16.39
C VAL A 45 -48.08 -29.60 15.92
N GLY A 46 -47.65 -30.76 15.45
CA GLY A 46 -48.51 -31.89 15.09
C GLY A 46 -48.56 -32.94 16.21
N THR A 47 -48.92 -34.17 15.83
CA THR A 47 -49.08 -35.30 16.79
C THR A 47 -47.77 -36.02 17.13
N GLY A 48 -46.68 -35.70 16.44
CA GLY A 48 -45.36 -36.37 16.62
C GLY A 48 -44.34 -35.44 17.26
N ASP A 49 -43.21 -36.04 17.64
CA ASP A 49 -42.04 -35.28 18.14
C ASP A 49 -41.46 -34.35 17.09
N VAL A 50 -41.04 -33.17 17.50
CA VAL A 50 -40.38 -32.19 16.65
C VAL A 50 -38.99 -31.91 17.17
N THR A 51 -38.01 -32.10 16.30
CA THR A 51 -36.62 -31.74 16.60
C THR A 51 -36.23 -30.46 15.86
N VAL A 52 -35.73 -29.50 16.62
CA VAL A 52 -35.21 -28.22 16.08
C VAL A 52 -33.70 -28.17 16.26
N SER A 53 -32.97 -27.93 15.18
CA SER A 53 -31.53 -27.72 15.21
C SER A 53 -31.20 -26.41 14.51
N ALA A 54 -30.16 -25.72 14.97
CA ALA A 54 -29.63 -24.51 14.38
C ALA A 54 -28.13 -24.65 14.16
N SER A 55 -27.65 -24.10 13.08
CA SER A 55 -26.21 -23.95 12.84
C SER A 55 -25.84 -22.46 12.78
N PHE A 56 -24.62 -22.16 13.22
CA PHE A 56 -24.09 -20.81 13.23
C PHE A 56 -22.79 -20.79 12.46
N GLN A 57 -22.49 -19.63 11.86
CA GLN A 57 -21.24 -19.40 11.16
C GLN A 57 -20.59 -18.09 11.65
N LEU A 58 -19.30 -17.95 11.43
CA LEU A 58 -18.60 -16.70 11.73
C LEU A 58 -19.10 -15.57 10.83
N VAL A 59 -19.40 -14.43 11.43
CA VAL A 59 -19.70 -13.20 10.69
C VAL A 59 -18.49 -12.83 9.84
N LYS A 60 -18.72 -12.38 8.61
CA LYS A 60 -17.66 -11.93 7.72
C LYS A 60 -17.68 -10.41 7.63
N TYR A 61 -16.53 -9.79 7.87
CA TYR A 61 -16.36 -8.36 7.80
C TYR A 61 -15.58 -7.95 6.57
N GLN A 62 -15.96 -6.82 5.99
CA GLN A 62 -15.25 -6.24 4.87
C GLN A 62 -13.93 -5.64 5.31
N ILE A 63 -12.85 -6.02 4.62
CA ILE A 63 -11.50 -5.48 4.83
C ILE A 63 -11.12 -4.72 3.57
N THR A 64 -10.80 -3.43 3.73
CA THR A 64 -10.39 -2.57 2.61
C THR A 64 -8.97 -2.05 2.84
N SER A 65 -8.26 -1.79 1.76
CA SER A 65 -6.97 -1.10 1.81
C SER A 65 -7.07 0.25 1.11
N ALA A 66 -6.34 1.25 1.61
CA ALA A 66 -6.30 2.60 1.09
C ALA A 66 -4.88 3.15 1.12
N LEU A 67 -4.61 4.14 0.29
CA LEU A 67 -3.37 4.91 0.27
C LEU A 67 -3.72 6.39 0.41
N ASN A 68 -2.93 7.15 1.18
CA ASN A 68 -3.07 8.60 1.26
C ASN A 68 -2.68 9.32 -0.05
N ILE A 69 -1.75 8.73 -0.81
CA ILE A 69 -1.33 9.20 -2.15
C ILE A 69 -1.59 8.06 -3.14
N PRO A 70 -2.49 8.25 -4.14
CA PRO A 70 -2.73 7.25 -5.17
C PRO A 70 -1.44 6.86 -5.90
N ASN A 71 -1.27 5.57 -6.16
CA ASN A 71 -0.11 5.01 -6.88
C ASN A 71 1.25 5.19 -6.19
N ALA A 72 1.29 5.58 -4.90
CA ALA A 72 2.55 5.67 -4.15
C ALA A 72 3.10 4.31 -3.72
N GLY A 73 2.28 3.27 -3.83
CA GLY A 73 2.62 1.91 -3.45
C GLY A 73 1.41 0.98 -3.43
N LYS A 74 1.51 -0.11 -2.70
CA LYS A 74 0.44 -1.09 -2.52
C LYS A 74 0.43 -1.60 -1.08
N VAL A 75 -0.76 -1.80 -0.51
CA VAL A 75 -0.97 -2.60 0.70
C VAL A 75 -1.22 -4.05 0.28
N VAL A 76 -0.46 -4.97 0.80
CA VAL A 76 -0.61 -6.42 0.58
C VAL A 76 -1.08 -7.07 1.87
N LEU A 77 -2.26 -7.68 1.83
CA LEU A 77 -2.82 -8.43 2.94
C LEU A 77 -2.74 -9.92 2.65
N LYS A 78 -2.25 -10.71 3.60
CA LYS A 78 -2.17 -12.17 3.47
C LYS A 78 -2.77 -12.86 4.68
N ASP A 79 -3.46 -13.98 4.45
CA ASP A 79 -3.92 -14.86 5.50
C ASP A 79 -2.76 -15.72 6.05
N LYS A 80 -3.05 -16.51 7.09
CA LYS A 80 -2.06 -17.40 7.73
C LYS A 80 -1.46 -18.45 6.77
N ALA A 81 -2.15 -18.78 5.68
CA ALA A 81 -1.65 -19.69 4.64
C ALA A 81 -0.80 -18.96 3.58
N GLY A 82 -0.61 -17.64 3.72
CA GLY A 82 0.13 -16.81 2.77
C GLY A 82 -0.69 -16.39 1.54
N LYS A 83 -1.98 -16.71 1.48
CA LYS A 83 -2.86 -16.33 0.39
C LYS A 83 -3.22 -14.85 0.50
N GLU A 84 -3.11 -14.13 -0.61
CA GLU A 84 -3.45 -12.71 -0.69
C GLU A 84 -4.98 -12.50 -0.53
N VAL A 85 -5.33 -11.50 0.28
CA VAL A 85 -6.70 -11.05 0.53
C VAL A 85 -6.88 -9.71 -0.18
N ALA A 86 -7.67 -9.69 -1.24
CA ALA A 86 -7.92 -8.48 -2.01
C ALA A 86 -8.71 -7.44 -1.20
N SER A 87 -8.44 -6.15 -1.45
CA SER A 87 -9.22 -5.05 -0.88
C SER A 87 -10.71 -5.19 -1.21
N GLY A 88 -11.58 -4.98 -0.22
CA GLY A 88 -13.02 -5.17 -0.33
C GLY A 88 -13.51 -6.60 -0.04
N SER A 89 -12.62 -7.55 0.21
CA SER A 89 -12.99 -8.93 0.55
C SER A 89 -13.72 -9.02 1.89
N LYS A 90 -14.65 -9.96 1.99
CA LYS A 90 -15.29 -10.34 3.26
C LYS A 90 -14.48 -11.45 3.93
N VAL A 91 -13.96 -11.17 5.11
CA VAL A 91 -13.10 -12.07 5.89
C VAL A 91 -13.79 -12.46 7.19
N PRO A 92 -13.75 -13.75 7.59
CA PRO A 92 -14.38 -14.20 8.83
C PRO A 92 -13.82 -13.51 10.08
N TYR A 93 -14.67 -13.28 11.06
CA TYR A 93 -14.29 -12.85 12.40
C TYR A 93 -13.16 -13.71 12.97
N MET A 94 -12.24 -13.13 13.73
CA MET A 94 -11.04 -13.76 14.32
C MET A 94 -9.99 -14.26 13.31
N THR A 95 -10.15 -14.00 12.01
CA THR A 95 -9.08 -14.28 11.03
C THR A 95 -7.88 -13.38 11.29
N GLN A 96 -6.68 -13.98 11.32
CA GLN A 96 -5.43 -13.24 11.38
C GLN A 96 -4.95 -12.89 9.97
N LEU A 97 -4.62 -11.63 9.76
CA LEU A 97 -4.05 -11.11 8.50
C LEU A 97 -2.70 -10.47 8.77
N THR A 98 -1.72 -10.77 7.92
CA THR A 98 -0.45 -10.04 7.87
C THR A 98 -0.61 -8.89 6.88
N ALA A 99 -0.23 -7.67 7.28
CA ALA A 99 -0.21 -6.51 6.42
C ALA A 99 1.23 -6.13 6.07
N SER A 100 1.51 -5.94 4.79
CA SER A 100 2.78 -5.44 4.29
C SER A 100 2.57 -4.38 3.22
N VAL A 101 3.63 -3.61 2.92
CA VAL A 101 3.58 -2.55 1.93
C VAL A 101 4.64 -2.72 0.85
N GLU A 102 4.29 -2.35 -0.35
CA GLU A 102 5.21 -2.12 -1.47
C GLU A 102 5.25 -0.62 -1.71
N THR A 103 6.44 -0.07 -1.99
CA THR A 103 6.63 1.37 -2.21
C THR A 103 7.11 1.61 -3.63
N GLU A 104 6.42 2.48 -4.35
CA GLU A 104 6.80 2.88 -5.71
C GLU A 104 7.96 3.88 -5.71
N THR A 105 8.73 3.86 -6.80
CA THR A 105 9.83 4.81 -7.04
C THR A 105 9.35 6.26 -6.91
N GLY A 106 10.13 7.09 -6.24
CA GLY A 106 9.80 8.50 -5.99
C GLY A 106 8.91 8.74 -4.77
N TYR A 107 8.57 7.71 -4.02
CA TYR A 107 7.84 7.82 -2.76
C TYR A 107 8.62 7.19 -1.60
N ARG A 108 8.26 7.56 -0.38
CA ARG A 108 8.75 6.95 0.85
C ARG A 108 7.56 6.56 1.72
N PHE A 109 7.55 5.32 2.17
CA PHE A 109 6.60 4.84 3.17
C PHE A 109 6.82 5.55 4.51
N MET A 110 5.75 5.95 5.17
CA MET A 110 5.78 6.63 6.47
C MET A 110 5.30 5.72 7.58
N ASN A 111 4.06 5.29 7.50
CA ASN A 111 3.45 4.38 8.45
C ASN A 111 2.22 3.69 7.84
N MET A 112 1.74 2.66 8.53
CA MET A 112 0.51 1.95 8.19
C MET A 112 -0.43 1.94 9.39
N MET A 113 -1.73 2.08 9.11
CA MET A 113 -2.78 2.12 10.11
C MET A 113 -3.80 1.02 9.82
N VAL A 114 -4.27 0.32 10.86
CA VAL A 114 -5.50 -0.46 10.82
C VAL A 114 -6.56 0.31 11.59
N ASN A 115 -7.56 0.86 10.89
CA ASN A 115 -8.46 1.87 11.42
C ASN A 115 -7.67 3.04 12.04
N SER A 116 -7.67 3.18 13.37
CA SER A 116 -6.96 4.24 14.11
C SER A 116 -5.69 3.75 14.81
N SER A 117 -5.31 2.49 14.65
CA SER A 117 -4.14 1.90 15.31
C SER A 117 -2.98 1.78 14.35
N GLU A 118 -1.82 2.34 14.71
CA GLU A 118 -0.60 2.19 13.91
C GLU A 118 -0.04 0.78 14.06
N ILE A 119 0.37 0.21 12.92
CA ILE A 119 1.04 -1.08 12.81
C ILE A 119 2.30 -0.93 11.95
N LYS A 120 3.24 -1.87 12.09
CA LYS A 120 4.45 -1.91 11.28
C LYS A 120 4.25 -2.76 10.02
N ASP A 121 5.13 -2.55 9.05
CA ASP A 121 5.23 -3.43 7.89
C ASP A 121 5.54 -4.87 8.33
N GLY A 122 4.72 -5.81 7.88
CA GLY A 122 4.80 -7.23 8.27
C GLY A 122 4.04 -7.60 9.55
N ASP A 123 3.42 -6.66 10.25
CA ASP A 123 2.63 -6.96 11.45
C ASP A 123 1.36 -7.75 11.14
N VAL A 124 0.93 -8.52 12.14
CA VAL A 124 -0.30 -9.32 12.11
C VAL A 124 -1.38 -8.63 12.94
N PHE A 125 -2.58 -8.53 12.37
CA PHE A 125 -3.77 -8.07 13.09
C PHE A 125 -4.91 -9.07 12.97
N THR A 126 -5.87 -8.99 13.90
CA THR A 126 -7.02 -9.89 13.95
C THR A 126 -8.29 -9.16 13.50
N VAL A 127 -9.07 -9.78 12.62
CA VAL A 127 -10.34 -9.24 12.15
C VAL A 127 -11.38 -9.28 13.27
N SER A 128 -11.75 -8.11 13.78
CA SER A 128 -12.75 -7.96 14.87
C SER A 128 -14.00 -7.17 14.45
N GLY A 129 -14.02 -6.67 13.21
CA GLY A 129 -15.10 -5.87 12.63
C GLY A 129 -14.72 -5.43 11.21
N PRO A 130 -15.47 -4.53 10.58
CA PRO A 130 -15.04 -3.87 9.35
C PRO A 130 -13.74 -3.10 9.60
N MET A 131 -12.75 -3.25 8.71
CA MET A 131 -11.43 -2.63 8.87
C MET A 131 -10.96 -1.97 7.59
N VAL A 132 -10.25 -0.87 7.77
CA VAL A 132 -9.52 -0.18 6.70
C VAL A 132 -8.04 -0.20 7.05
N VAL A 133 -7.22 -0.76 6.16
CA VAL A 133 -5.77 -0.73 6.26
C VAL A 133 -5.25 0.39 5.37
N THR A 134 -4.72 1.45 5.97
CA THR A 134 -4.22 2.63 5.25
C THR A 134 -2.70 2.68 5.32
N ALA A 135 -2.03 2.70 4.18
CA ALA A 135 -0.61 3.02 4.11
C ALA A 135 -0.40 4.49 3.74
N ASN A 136 0.43 5.17 4.52
CA ASN A 136 0.76 6.56 4.33
C ASN A 136 2.16 6.71 3.72
N TYR A 137 2.22 7.47 2.65
CA TYR A 137 3.43 7.77 1.88
C TYR A 137 3.67 9.27 1.83
N VAL A 138 4.90 9.66 1.55
CA VAL A 138 5.29 11.01 1.19
C VAL A 138 6.04 10.98 -0.13
N GLU A 139 5.78 11.94 -0.99
CA GLU A 139 6.52 12.10 -2.23
C GLU A 139 7.94 12.62 -1.94
N LYS A 140 8.95 11.97 -2.53
CA LYS A 140 10.34 12.41 -2.46
C LYS A 140 10.51 13.68 -3.27
N LYS A 141 11.40 14.57 -2.84
CA LYS A 141 11.66 15.84 -3.51
C LYS A 141 12.38 15.62 -4.84
N ASP A 142 11.97 16.34 -5.86
CA ASP A 142 12.65 16.39 -7.15
C ASP A 142 13.72 17.49 -7.14
N LEU A 143 14.99 17.09 -7.20
CA LEU A 143 16.12 18.00 -7.28
C LEU A 143 16.43 18.41 -8.72
N ALA A 144 15.97 17.68 -9.72
CA ALA A 144 16.31 17.93 -11.14
C ALA A 144 15.84 19.30 -11.63
N SER A 145 14.72 19.80 -11.09
CA SER A 145 14.17 21.13 -11.37
C SER A 145 14.95 22.28 -10.71
N LEU A 146 15.69 21.98 -9.63
CA LEU A 146 16.43 22.94 -8.82
C LEU A 146 17.90 23.09 -9.23
N ILE A 147 18.41 22.18 -10.07
CA ILE A 147 19.78 22.24 -10.60
C ILE A 147 19.86 23.33 -11.66
N ASP A 148 20.85 24.24 -11.50
CA ASP A 148 21.20 25.20 -12.51
C ASP A 148 21.85 24.51 -13.72
N LYS A 149 21.14 24.51 -14.85
CA LYS A 149 21.56 23.90 -16.12
C LYS A 149 22.13 24.92 -17.11
N THR A 150 22.38 26.14 -16.64
CA THR A 150 22.97 27.17 -17.51
C THR A 150 24.35 26.76 -17.98
N THR A 151 24.67 27.11 -19.22
CA THR A 151 25.99 26.86 -19.81
C THR A 151 27.08 27.56 -19.01
N GLN A 152 28.02 26.77 -18.50
CA GLN A 152 29.21 27.33 -17.84
C GLN A 152 30.32 27.57 -18.88
N THR A 153 30.90 28.75 -18.84
CA THR A 153 31.99 29.14 -19.75
C THR A 153 33.27 29.42 -18.93
N VAL A 154 34.36 28.73 -19.28
CA VAL A 154 35.67 28.91 -18.66
C VAL A 154 36.74 29.13 -19.72
N VAL A 155 37.86 29.76 -19.35
CA VAL A 155 38.99 29.95 -20.27
C VAL A 155 39.99 28.81 -20.13
N TYR A 156 40.50 28.33 -21.26
CA TYR A 156 41.56 27.32 -21.33
C TYR A 156 42.81 27.74 -20.58
N ASN A 157 43.32 26.90 -19.69
CA ASN A 157 44.48 27.16 -18.85
C ASN A 157 45.42 25.95 -18.73
N LYS A 158 45.36 24.97 -19.63
CA LYS A 158 46.11 23.70 -19.61
C LYS A 158 45.75 22.75 -18.47
N GLN A 159 44.72 23.05 -17.65
CA GLN A 159 44.24 22.21 -16.55
C GLN A 159 42.91 21.56 -16.92
N TYR A 160 42.58 20.44 -16.25
CA TYR A 160 41.26 19.84 -16.30
C TYR A 160 40.22 20.81 -15.76
N ARG A 161 39.04 20.80 -16.36
CA ARG A 161 37.91 21.66 -15.98
C ARG A 161 36.75 20.82 -15.48
N ASN A 162 36.15 21.29 -14.40
CA ASN A 162 34.98 20.70 -13.84
C ASN A 162 33.77 21.60 -14.08
N PHE A 163 32.62 20.96 -14.29
CA PHE A 163 31.34 21.64 -14.20
C PHE A 163 30.96 21.75 -12.72
N GLU A 164 30.65 22.93 -12.25
CA GLU A 164 30.20 23.18 -10.89
C GLU A 164 28.68 22.96 -10.81
N VAL A 165 28.23 21.91 -10.10
CA VAL A 165 26.81 21.66 -9.89
C VAL A 165 26.28 22.66 -8.87
N LYS A 166 25.41 23.56 -9.31
CA LYS A 166 24.70 24.52 -8.46
C LYS A 166 23.25 24.10 -8.30
N ILE A 167 22.79 24.08 -7.06
CA ILE A 167 21.41 23.69 -6.72
C ILE A 167 20.82 24.71 -5.75
N THR A 168 19.59 25.14 -6.02
CA THR A 168 18.91 26.14 -5.20
C THR A 168 18.36 25.48 -3.92
N GLY A 169 18.71 26.06 -2.76
CA GLY A 169 18.14 25.68 -1.45
C GLY A 169 18.74 24.43 -0.80
N TYR A 170 19.77 23.83 -1.41
CA TYR A 170 20.46 22.65 -0.85
C TYR A 170 21.99 22.81 -0.97
N SER A 171 22.71 22.21 -0.02
CA SER A 171 24.17 22.14 0.01
C SER A 171 24.62 20.75 0.48
N GLY A 172 25.85 20.37 0.16
CA GLY A 172 26.45 19.10 0.61
C GLY A 172 25.86 17.86 -0.04
N LEU A 173 25.19 18.00 -1.20
CA LEU A 173 24.68 16.86 -1.97
C LEU A 173 25.73 16.41 -2.98
N ASP A 174 25.99 15.10 -3.04
CA ASP A 174 26.93 14.52 -3.99
C ASP A 174 26.23 14.21 -5.32
N PHE A 175 26.83 14.67 -6.42
CA PHE A 175 26.42 14.38 -7.78
C PHE A 175 27.59 13.75 -8.55
N LYS A 176 27.27 12.78 -9.41
CA LYS A 176 28.20 12.28 -10.41
C LYS A 176 28.09 13.16 -11.66
N VAL A 177 29.24 13.63 -12.15
CA VAL A 177 29.31 14.47 -13.36
C VAL A 177 30.12 13.71 -14.41
N ALA A 178 29.50 13.48 -15.56
CA ALA A 178 30.15 12.85 -16.71
C ALA A 178 30.14 13.83 -17.90
N TYR A 179 31.12 13.70 -18.77
CA TYR A 179 31.30 14.56 -19.92
C TYR A 179 31.24 13.78 -21.22
N SER A 180 30.72 14.40 -22.28
CA SER A 180 30.84 13.87 -23.63
C SER A 180 31.13 14.99 -24.63
N ARG A 181 31.80 14.62 -25.71
CA ARG A 181 32.09 15.52 -26.84
C ARG A 181 31.70 14.82 -28.13
N SER A 182 30.91 15.51 -28.99
CA SER A 182 30.41 14.94 -30.24
C SER A 182 29.76 13.56 -30.09
N GLY A 183 29.05 13.33 -28.97
CA GLY A 183 28.37 12.06 -28.66
C GLY A 183 29.24 10.95 -28.06
N VAL A 184 30.55 11.19 -27.91
CA VAL A 184 31.48 10.22 -27.32
C VAL A 184 31.70 10.56 -25.84
N GLU A 185 31.45 9.60 -24.94
CA GLU A 185 31.73 9.75 -23.52
C GLU A 185 33.25 9.84 -23.26
N MET A 186 33.60 10.67 -22.28
CA MET A 186 34.99 10.90 -21.89
C MET A 186 35.27 10.14 -20.58
N THR A 187 36.47 9.56 -20.47
CA THR A 187 36.96 8.90 -19.25
C THR A 187 37.57 9.89 -18.24
N GLU A 188 37.93 11.08 -18.70
CA GLU A 188 38.53 12.14 -17.90
C GLU A 188 37.78 13.46 -18.10
N ASN A 189 37.96 14.37 -17.16
CA ASN A 189 37.38 15.71 -17.24
C ASN A 189 37.93 16.50 -18.45
N PRO A 190 37.15 17.43 -19.03
CA PRO A 190 37.59 18.20 -20.16
C PRO A 190 38.84 19.05 -19.88
N LYS A 191 39.79 19.04 -20.80
CA LYS A 191 41.02 19.84 -20.72
C LYS A 191 41.21 20.80 -21.93
N SER A 192 40.78 20.39 -23.11
CA SER A 192 40.93 21.13 -24.34
C SER A 192 39.83 22.15 -24.56
N ALA A 193 40.11 23.24 -25.34
CA ALA A 193 39.05 24.16 -25.77
C ALA A 193 38.00 23.44 -26.61
N GLY A 194 36.74 23.74 -26.35
CA GLY A 194 35.59 23.10 -27.01
C GLY A 194 34.31 23.19 -26.20
N THR A 195 33.25 22.64 -26.76
CA THR A 195 31.94 22.51 -26.12
C THR A 195 31.73 21.05 -25.69
N TYR A 196 31.31 20.86 -24.46
CA TYR A 196 31.09 19.56 -23.81
C TYR A 196 29.68 19.47 -23.27
N LYS A 197 29.01 18.36 -23.58
CA LYS A 197 27.75 18.00 -22.91
C LYS A 197 28.10 17.43 -21.55
N VAL A 198 27.43 17.91 -20.53
CA VAL A 198 27.59 17.49 -19.13
C VAL A 198 26.35 16.70 -18.73
N ARG A 199 26.53 15.49 -18.20
CA ARG A 199 25.46 14.70 -17.57
C ARG A 199 25.66 14.70 -16.07
N ILE A 200 24.65 15.11 -15.32
CA ILE A 200 24.65 15.22 -13.87
C ILE A 200 23.68 14.18 -13.35
N THR A 201 24.17 13.22 -12.57
CA THR A 201 23.36 12.13 -12.03
C THR A 201 23.51 12.00 -10.52
N ARG A 202 22.45 11.53 -9.88
CA ARG A 202 22.42 11.15 -8.48
C ARG A 202 21.39 10.03 -8.30
N GLY A 203 21.72 9.00 -7.52
CA GLY A 203 20.79 7.94 -7.15
C GLY A 203 19.65 8.46 -6.28
N GLU A 204 18.54 7.74 -6.28
CA GLU A 204 17.44 7.97 -5.35
C GLU A 204 17.85 7.61 -3.92
N ASP A 205 17.35 8.36 -2.94
CA ASP A 205 17.46 8.03 -1.52
C ASP A 205 16.11 8.24 -0.79
N ASP A 206 16.12 8.29 0.53
CA ASP A 206 14.90 8.43 1.35
C ASP A 206 14.20 9.78 1.17
N LEU A 207 14.93 10.83 0.78
CA LEU A 207 14.41 12.20 0.73
C LEU A 207 14.20 12.71 -0.70
N PHE A 208 15.00 12.18 -1.66
CA PHE A 208 15.10 12.74 -2.98
C PHE A 208 14.92 11.68 -4.08
N LYS A 209 14.25 12.08 -5.16
CA LYS A 209 14.16 11.30 -6.40
C LYS A 209 15.54 11.20 -7.06
N ALA A 210 15.73 10.18 -7.89
CA ALA A 210 16.91 10.09 -8.75
C ALA A 210 17.01 11.31 -9.67
N VAL A 211 18.24 11.74 -9.94
CA VAL A 211 18.54 12.87 -10.84
C VAL A 211 19.28 12.34 -12.06
N ASP A 212 18.86 12.77 -13.23
CA ASP A 212 19.56 12.59 -14.51
C ASP A 212 19.24 13.78 -15.40
N VAL A 213 20.10 14.79 -15.37
CA VAL A 213 19.93 16.02 -16.14
C VAL A 213 21.19 16.34 -16.95
N THR A 214 21.04 17.19 -17.95
CA THR A 214 22.16 17.62 -18.80
C THR A 214 22.33 19.12 -18.74
N ALA A 215 23.60 19.54 -18.82
CA ALA A 215 24.04 20.94 -18.96
C ALA A 215 25.16 21.02 -20.01
N GLU A 216 25.77 22.18 -20.13
CA GLU A 216 26.85 22.43 -21.09
C GLU A 216 28.04 23.11 -20.42
N LEU A 217 29.26 22.67 -20.77
CA LEU A 217 30.51 23.35 -20.41
C LEU A 217 31.24 23.80 -21.68
N ILE A 218 31.56 25.07 -21.78
CA ILE A 218 32.37 25.64 -22.87
C ILE A 218 33.73 26.04 -22.32
N ILE A 219 34.80 25.46 -22.90
CA ILE A 219 36.17 25.90 -22.66
C ILE A 219 36.60 26.77 -23.85
N LYS A 220 36.68 28.10 -23.64
CA LYS A 220 37.13 29.03 -24.65
C LYS A 220 38.66 28.97 -24.80
N LYS A 221 39.17 29.18 -26.00
CA LYS A 221 40.62 29.37 -26.22
C LYS A 221 41.10 30.57 -25.39
N ALA A 222 42.30 30.46 -24.82
CA ALA A 222 42.94 31.64 -24.26
C ALA A 222 43.14 32.65 -25.40
N GLY A 223 42.75 33.91 -25.19
CA GLY A 223 43.08 34.99 -26.15
C GLY A 223 44.60 35.10 -26.27
N MET A 224 45.10 35.21 -27.49
CA MET A 224 46.44 35.68 -27.67
C MET A 224 46.41 37.17 -27.28
N ALA A 225 47.24 37.54 -26.30
CA ALA A 225 47.52 38.91 -25.95
C ALA A 225 48.35 39.53 -27.06
#